data_2d70d4d2229900a6e3c63415510f29f6
#
_entry.id   2d70d4d2229900a6e3c63415510f29f6
#
_cell.length_a   1.000
_cell.length_b   1.000
_cell.length_c   1.000
_cell.angle_alpha   90.00
_cell.angle_beta   90.00
_cell.angle_gamma   90.00
#
_symmetry.space_group_name_H-M   'P 1'
#
loop_
_entity.id
_entity.type
_entity.pdbx_description
1 polymer ?
#
loop_
_entity_poly.entity_id
_entity_poly.type
_entity_poly.pdbx_seq_one_letter_code
_entity_poly.pdbx_strand_id
1 'polypeptide(L)'
;MKKIKRILLVFLVVAVLFSVGVNGAFADEETVYLGGMPAGFFLESRGAYVAGLCDVITENGLKSPAKDAGLSVGDVILEIDEKEVNNALDIENTLIDDVLKNIVVERKGKKEEFSVKPAIDVNGKLRLGVFIREGVSGIGTVTYIKGDGFGSLGHPVLNDDGSILDIIKGGIYDCTVTGFVKGERGKPGELRGVFSRKNEKGIIYKNNETGVYGKLIRKPDKADMVEIKTGEGKPGNAFIYTTVDGKTPVKYSVSIIKYEESATKNFVIKITDERLLETTGGIVQGMSGSPIVQDGKLVGAVTHVFINDPTRGFGISIFNMLNN
;
A
#
# COMPACT_ATOMS: atom_id res chain seq x y z
N MET A 1 -32.65 -60.06 -17.34
CA MET A 1 -32.90 -58.67 -17.78
C MET A 1 -32.79 -57.64 -16.64
N LYS A 2 -33.39 -57.82 -15.44
CA LYS A 2 -33.32 -56.83 -14.34
C LYS A 2 -31.94 -56.61 -13.77
N LYS A 3 -31.06 -57.64 -13.66
CA LYS A 3 -29.64 -57.53 -13.19
C LYS A 3 -28.74 -56.73 -14.15
N ILE A 4 -28.92 -56.97 -15.46
CA ILE A 4 -28.14 -56.25 -16.49
C ILE A 4 -28.48 -54.75 -16.53
N LYS A 5 -29.75 -54.39 -16.38
CA LYS A 5 -30.20 -52.99 -16.30
C LYS A 5 -29.65 -52.26 -15.07
N ARG A 6 -29.51 -52.97 -13.91
CA ARG A 6 -28.89 -52.37 -12.71
C ARG A 6 -27.38 -52.15 -12.86
N ILE A 7 -26.67 -53.10 -13.51
CA ILE A 7 -25.25 -52.93 -13.80
C ILE A 7 -24.99 -51.78 -14.77
N LEU A 8 -25.80 -51.67 -15.83
CA LEU A 8 -25.73 -50.54 -16.77
C LEU A 8 -26.01 -49.19 -16.09
N LEU A 9 -26.96 -49.15 -15.17
CA LEU A 9 -27.29 -47.91 -14.45
C LEU A 9 -26.16 -47.50 -13.52
N VAL A 10 -25.50 -48.45 -12.85
CA VAL A 10 -24.35 -48.18 -11.99
C VAL A 10 -23.16 -47.68 -12.81
N PHE A 11 -22.91 -48.27 -13.99
CA PHE A 11 -21.86 -47.80 -14.90
C PHE A 11 -22.15 -46.39 -15.44
N LEU A 12 -23.42 -46.08 -15.75
CA LEU A 12 -23.83 -44.74 -16.19
C LEU A 12 -23.65 -43.71 -15.09
N VAL A 13 -23.98 -44.01 -13.85
CA VAL A 13 -23.80 -43.11 -12.69
C VAL A 13 -22.32 -42.90 -12.38
N VAL A 14 -21.48 -43.94 -12.48
CA VAL A 14 -20.03 -43.82 -12.30
C VAL A 14 -19.43 -43.00 -13.45
N ALA A 15 -19.88 -43.19 -14.70
CA ALA A 15 -19.39 -42.39 -15.82
C ALA A 15 -19.79 -40.90 -15.71
N VAL A 16 -20.99 -40.60 -15.18
CA VAL A 16 -21.44 -39.22 -14.92
C VAL A 16 -20.65 -38.60 -13.74
N LEU A 17 -20.28 -39.38 -12.72
CA LEU A 17 -19.44 -38.90 -11.62
C LEU A 17 -17.98 -38.66 -12.06
N PHE A 18 -17.48 -39.38 -13.07
CA PHE A 18 -16.16 -39.11 -13.65
C PHE A 18 -16.17 -37.98 -14.70
N SER A 19 -17.33 -37.59 -15.22
CA SER A 19 -17.46 -36.45 -16.15
C SER A 19 -17.69 -35.10 -15.43
N VAL A 20 -17.92 -35.08 -14.12
CA VAL A 20 -17.73 -33.89 -13.29
C VAL A 20 -16.23 -33.72 -13.13
N GLY A 21 -15.59 -33.28 -14.23
CA GLY A 21 -14.21 -32.85 -14.20
C GLY A 21 -14.08 -31.84 -13.04
N VAL A 22 -13.16 -32.13 -12.14
CA VAL A 22 -12.62 -31.13 -11.23
C VAL A 22 -12.08 -30.01 -12.14
N ASN A 23 -12.93 -29.05 -12.49
CA ASN A 23 -12.46 -27.75 -12.93
C ASN A 23 -11.77 -27.17 -11.71
N GLY A 24 -10.52 -27.58 -11.49
CA GLY A 24 -9.61 -26.76 -10.73
C GLY A 24 -9.65 -25.41 -11.45
N ALA A 25 -10.12 -24.38 -10.80
CA ALA A 25 -10.00 -23.02 -11.28
C ALA A 25 -8.49 -22.74 -11.31
N PHE A 26 -7.82 -23.13 -12.40
CA PHE A 26 -6.50 -22.64 -12.71
C PHE A 26 -6.69 -21.13 -12.90
N ALA A 27 -6.09 -20.33 -12.03
CA ALA A 27 -6.04 -18.91 -12.26
C ALA A 27 -5.40 -18.71 -13.64
N ASP A 28 -6.14 -18.02 -14.54
CA ASP A 28 -5.71 -17.81 -15.92
C ASP A 28 -4.34 -17.13 -15.93
N GLU A 29 -3.38 -17.72 -16.66
CA GLU A 29 -2.10 -17.08 -16.89
C GLU A 29 -2.30 -15.78 -17.66
N GLU A 30 -1.99 -14.68 -17.03
CA GLU A 30 -2.06 -13.36 -17.65
C GLU A 30 -0.66 -12.89 -18.08
N THR A 31 -0.59 -12.04 -19.08
CA THR A 31 0.65 -11.36 -19.48
C THR A 31 0.63 -9.94 -18.94
N VAL A 32 1.69 -9.58 -18.23
CA VAL A 32 1.91 -8.26 -17.64
C VAL A 32 3.31 -7.78 -17.94
N TYR A 33 3.62 -6.52 -17.66
CA TYR A 33 4.99 -6.02 -17.67
C TYR A 33 5.58 -6.12 -16.27
N LEU A 34 6.81 -6.64 -16.19
CA LEU A 34 7.56 -6.79 -14.95
C LEU A 34 7.92 -5.42 -14.38
N GLY A 35 7.65 -5.23 -13.10
CA GLY A 35 8.04 -4.06 -12.33
C GLY A 35 9.47 -4.17 -11.76
N GLY A 36 9.63 -3.72 -10.52
CA GLY A 36 10.91 -3.66 -9.79
C GLY A 36 11.47 -2.25 -9.68
N MET A 37 10.93 -1.29 -10.45
CA MET A 37 11.32 0.11 -10.36
C MET A 37 10.81 0.75 -9.07
N PRO A 38 11.60 1.66 -8.46
CA PRO A 38 11.17 2.41 -7.29
C PRO A 38 10.16 3.47 -7.69
N ALA A 39 9.20 3.72 -6.82
CA ALA A 39 8.21 4.76 -6.99
C ALA A 39 8.00 5.53 -5.69
N GLY A 40 7.79 6.85 -5.82
CA GLY A 40 7.27 7.68 -4.76
C GLY A 40 5.75 7.59 -4.75
N PHE A 41 5.17 7.49 -3.56
CA PHE A 41 3.73 7.44 -3.35
C PHE A 41 3.31 8.60 -2.47
N PHE A 42 2.21 9.22 -2.80
CA PHE A 42 1.50 10.13 -1.93
C PHE A 42 0.01 9.74 -1.95
N LEU A 43 -0.54 9.46 -0.79
CA LEU A 43 -1.92 9.02 -0.59
C LEU A 43 -2.63 10.08 0.25
N GLU A 44 -3.63 10.74 -0.32
CA GLU A 44 -4.46 11.69 0.40
C GLU A 44 -5.54 10.92 1.18
N SER A 45 -5.52 11.08 2.50
CA SER A 45 -6.51 10.44 3.38
C SER A 45 -7.85 11.14 3.31
N ARG A 46 -8.92 10.39 3.57
CA ARG A 46 -10.22 10.98 3.88
C ARG A 46 -10.13 11.64 5.24
N GLY A 47 -10.59 12.91 5.31
CA GLY A 47 -10.54 13.71 6.51
C GLY A 47 -9.14 14.27 6.83
N ALA A 48 -9.14 15.31 7.65
CA ALA A 48 -7.93 16.02 8.05
C ALA A 48 -7.39 15.42 9.37
N TYR A 49 -6.30 14.65 9.30
CA TYR A 49 -5.70 13.99 10.47
C TYR A 49 -5.01 15.00 11.38
N VAL A 50 -5.38 15.03 12.66
CA VAL A 50 -4.76 15.87 13.69
C VAL A 50 -3.42 15.26 14.11
N ALA A 51 -2.33 15.75 13.53
CA ALA A 51 -0.96 15.30 13.82
C ALA A 51 -0.39 15.96 15.08
N GLY A 52 -0.97 17.07 15.50
CA GLY A 52 -0.55 17.81 16.70
C GLY A 52 -1.54 18.89 17.08
N LEU A 53 -1.49 19.30 18.35
CA LEU A 53 -2.19 20.47 18.87
C LEU A 53 -1.17 21.56 19.17
N CYS A 54 -1.56 22.83 18.92
CA CYS A 54 -0.72 23.98 19.22
C CYS A 54 -1.56 25.14 19.75
N ASP A 55 -0.90 26.04 20.44
CA ASP A 55 -1.50 27.28 20.87
C ASP A 55 -1.57 28.28 19.71
N VAL A 56 -2.62 29.05 19.66
CA VAL A 56 -2.82 30.19 18.74
C VAL A 56 -2.37 31.45 19.45
N ILE A 57 -1.41 32.16 18.87
CA ILE A 57 -0.93 33.45 19.36
C ILE A 57 -1.96 34.50 18.97
N THR A 58 -2.64 35.12 19.94
CA THR A 58 -3.63 36.16 19.75
C THR A 58 -3.14 37.47 20.36
N GLU A 59 -3.77 38.60 20.06
CA GLU A 59 -3.47 39.90 20.72
C GLU A 59 -3.62 39.84 22.25
N ASN A 60 -4.48 38.95 22.76
CA ASN A 60 -4.79 38.81 24.18
C ASN A 60 -4.06 37.60 24.84
N GLY A 61 -2.96 37.10 24.24
CA GLY A 61 -2.19 35.95 24.73
C GLY A 61 -2.47 34.65 23.98
N LEU A 62 -2.02 33.54 24.56
CA LEU A 62 -2.16 32.21 23.95
C LEU A 62 -3.57 31.65 24.19
N LYS A 63 -4.14 31.01 23.17
CA LYS A 63 -5.39 30.25 23.23
C LYS A 63 -5.23 28.90 22.58
N SER A 64 -5.92 27.89 23.07
CA SER A 64 -5.84 26.51 22.60
C SER A 64 -7.21 25.96 22.17
N PRO A 65 -7.87 26.53 21.12
CA PRO A 65 -9.26 26.24 20.80
C PRO A 65 -9.61 24.75 20.68
N ALA A 66 -8.84 24.02 19.88
CA ALA A 66 -9.05 22.58 19.68
C ALA A 66 -8.82 21.77 20.96
N LYS A 67 -7.74 22.07 21.70
CA LYS A 67 -7.41 21.38 22.94
C LYS A 67 -8.46 21.64 24.03
N ASP A 68 -8.88 22.90 24.19
CA ASP A 68 -9.88 23.31 25.19
C ASP A 68 -11.26 22.68 24.90
N ALA A 69 -11.56 22.43 23.64
CA ALA A 69 -12.77 21.73 23.22
C ALA A 69 -12.69 20.21 23.33
N GLY A 70 -11.49 19.63 23.57
CA GLY A 70 -11.30 18.20 23.76
C GLY A 70 -10.85 17.42 22.53
N LEU A 71 -10.45 18.12 21.45
CA LEU A 71 -9.80 17.43 20.32
C LEU A 71 -8.45 16.87 20.78
N SER A 72 -8.01 15.81 20.12
CA SER A 72 -6.78 15.08 20.47
C SER A 72 -5.95 14.74 19.23
N VAL A 73 -4.67 14.51 19.42
CA VAL A 73 -3.81 13.92 18.39
C VAL A 73 -4.33 12.55 18.04
N GLY A 74 -4.44 12.25 16.75
CA GLY A 74 -5.03 11.03 16.24
C GLY A 74 -6.48 11.15 15.81
N ASP A 75 -7.17 12.26 16.09
CA ASP A 75 -8.49 12.52 15.53
C ASP A 75 -8.38 12.77 14.02
N VAL A 76 -9.39 12.31 13.28
CA VAL A 76 -9.56 12.64 11.87
C VAL A 76 -10.77 13.57 11.75
N ILE A 77 -10.54 14.86 11.45
CA ILE A 77 -11.63 15.81 11.24
C ILE A 77 -12.29 15.47 9.91
N LEU A 78 -13.58 15.12 9.95
CA LEU A 78 -14.36 14.76 8.77
C LEU A 78 -15.19 15.93 8.26
N GLU A 79 -15.79 16.70 9.18
CA GLU A 79 -16.74 17.76 8.85
C GLU A 79 -16.58 18.94 9.81
N ILE A 80 -16.80 20.15 9.30
CA ILE A 80 -16.96 21.40 10.09
C ILE A 80 -18.22 22.09 9.60
N ASP A 81 -19.21 22.28 10.49
CA ASP A 81 -20.51 22.86 10.16
C ASP A 81 -21.14 22.18 8.93
N GLU A 82 -21.23 20.82 8.94
CA GLU A 82 -21.79 19.97 7.87
C GLU A 82 -21.00 20.01 6.54
N LYS A 83 -19.85 20.70 6.47
CA LYS A 83 -18.98 20.74 5.30
C LYS A 83 -17.84 19.74 5.46
N GLU A 84 -17.68 18.86 4.48
CA GLU A 84 -16.57 17.90 4.42
C GLU A 84 -15.22 18.63 4.37
N VAL A 85 -14.25 18.17 5.16
CA VAL A 85 -12.88 18.70 5.15
C VAL A 85 -11.88 17.55 5.07
N ASN A 86 -10.85 17.70 4.24
CA ASN A 86 -9.84 16.66 3.99
C ASN A 86 -8.40 17.17 4.18
N ASN A 87 -8.21 18.48 4.26
CA ASN A 87 -6.90 19.12 4.35
C ASN A 87 -6.97 20.43 5.12
N ALA A 88 -5.82 21.05 5.34
CA ALA A 88 -5.73 22.32 6.08
C ALA A 88 -6.44 23.47 5.37
N LEU A 89 -6.43 23.49 4.03
CA LEU A 89 -7.11 24.54 3.25
C LEU A 89 -8.63 24.44 3.37
N ASP A 90 -9.19 23.23 3.38
CA ASP A 90 -10.62 23.01 3.58
C ASP A 90 -11.04 23.55 4.95
N ILE A 91 -10.22 23.28 6.00
CA ILE A 91 -10.45 23.82 7.34
C ILE A 91 -10.41 25.36 7.30
N GLU A 92 -9.38 25.97 6.70
CA GLU A 92 -9.30 27.43 6.58
C GLU A 92 -10.53 28.04 5.87
N ASN A 93 -11.02 27.40 4.81
CA ASN A 93 -12.17 27.85 4.04
C ASN A 93 -13.49 27.74 4.81
N THR A 94 -13.60 26.89 5.82
CA THR A 94 -14.79 26.74 6.67
C THR A 94 -14.79 27.70 7.85
N LEU A 95 -13.62 28.20 8.27
CA LEU A 95 -13.48 29.14 9.37
C LEU A 95 -13.69 30.59 8.88
N ILE A 96 -14.93 30.99 8.64
CA ILE A 96 -15.26 32.31 8.08
C ILE A 96 -15.60 33.34 9.15
N ASP A 97 -15.89 32.90 10.38
CA ASP A 97 -16.27 33.76 11.52
C ASP A 97 -15.79 33.11 12.84
N ASP A 98 -15.84 33.87 13.94
CA ASP A 98 -15.37 33.44 15.27
C ASP A 98 -16.47 32.84 16.16
N VAL A 99 -17.58 32.38 15.55
CA VAL A 99 -18.63 31.65 16.26
C VAL A 99 -18.24 30.19 16.51
N LEU A 100 -18.96 29.55 17.43
CA LEU A 100 -18.77 28.11 17.68
C LEU A 100 -18.98 27.30 16.40
N LYS A 101 -18.06 26.42 16.10
CA LYS A 101 -18.10 25.47 15.00
C LYS A 101 -18.41 24.07 15.52
N ASN A 102 -19.33 23.38 14.87
CA ASN A 102 -19.54 21.95 15.12
C ASN A 102 -18.53 21.14 14.30
N ILE A 103 -17.65 20.41 14.98
CA ILE A 103 -16.59 19.62 14.34
C ILE A 103 -16.89 18.13 14.58
N VAL A 104 -17.10 17.38 13.49
CA VAL A 104 -17.25 15.93 13.51
C VAL A 104 -15.89 15.31 13.26
N VAL A 105 -15.44 14.48 14.19
CA VAL A 105 -14.20 13.72 14.04
C VAL A 105 -14.46 12.21 14.08
N GLU A 106 -13.57 11.46 13.46
CA GLU A 106 -13.43 10.04 13.73
C GLU A 106 -12.28 9.85 14.74
N ARG A 107 -12.59 9.20 15.87
CA ARG A 107 -11.65 8.85 16.93
C ARG A 107 -11.73 7.36 17.21
N LYS A 108 -10.68 6.60 16.91
CA LYS A 108 -10.64 5.13 17.09
C LYS A 108 -11.84 4.42 16.43
N GLY A 109 -12.16 4.83 15.19
CA GLY A 109 -13.26 4.25 14.40
C GLY A 109 -14.67 4.64 14.85
N LYS A 110 -14.80 5.66 15.75
CA LYS A 110 -16.11 6.18 16.18
C LYS A 110 -16.22 7.66 15.86
N LYS A 111 -17.40 8.08 15.38
CA LYS A 111 -17.69 9.50 15.18
C LYS A 111 -18.01 10.15 16.51
N GLU A 112 -17.37 11.28 16.77
CA GLU A 112 -17.58 12.15 17.93
C GLU A 112 -17.75 13.59 17.44
N GLU A 113 -18.51 14.40 18.18
CA GLU A 113 -18.79 15.79 17.85
C GLU A 113 -18.22 16.72 18.93
N PHE A 114 -17.61 17.82 18.49
CA PHE A 114 -17.02 18.83 19.35
C PHE A 114 -17.45 20.24 18.92
N SER A 115 -17.78 21.08 19.90
CA SER A 115 -18.05 22.50 19.66
C SER A 115 -16.78 23.30 19.94
N VAL A 116 -16.18 23.86 18.90
CA VAL A 116 -14.91 24.60 18.98
C VAL A 116 -15.12 26.04 18.59
N LYS A 117 -14.72 26.99 19.45
CA LYS A 117 -14.67 28.41 19.10
C LYS A 117 -13.28 28.74 18.54
N PRO A 118 -13.14 29.05 17.24
CA PRO A 118 -11.84 29.43 16.66
C PRO A 118 -11.25 30.68 17.37
N ALA A 119 -9.93 30.81 17.35
CA ALA A 119 -9.25 32.02 17.82
C ALA A 119 -8.72 32.82 16.63
N ILE A 120 -8.75 34.14 16.72
CA ILE A 120 -8.14 35.06 15.75
C ILE A 120 -6.65 35.16 16.11
N ASP A 121 -5.77 34.80 15.18
CA ASP A 121 -4.33 34.94 15.35
C ASP A 121 -3.89 36.43 15.18
N VAL A 122 -2.62 36.71 15.49
CA VAL A 122 -2.04 38.07 15.34
C VAL A 122 -2.05 38.60 13.90
N ASN A 123 -2.31 37.75 12.91
CA ASN A 123 -2.45 38.14 11.51
C ASN A 123 -3.92 38.29 11.07
N GLY A 124 -4.87 38.23 12.01
CA GLY A 124 -6.30 38.34 11.74
C GLY A 124 -6.93 37.06 11.15
N LYS A 125 -6.25 35.91 11.16
CA LYS A 125 -6.78 34.65 10.65
C LYS A 125 -7.39 33.79 11.75
N LEU A 126 -8.52 33.16 11.44
CA LEU A 126 -9.16 32.20 12.33
C LEU A 126 -8.39 30.89 12.36
N ARG A 127 -8.14 30.35 13.54
CA ARG A 127 -7.36 29.14 13.79
C ARG A 127 -8.01 28.24 14.83
N LEU A 128 -7.92 26.93 14.60
CA LEU A 128 -8.32 25.92 15.59
C LEU A 128 -7.18 25.54 16.55
N GLY A 129 -5.93 25.78 16.16
CA GLY A 129 -4.75 25.34 16.94
C GLY A 129 -4.44 23.86 16.71
N VAL A 130 -4.48 23.41 15.47
CA VAL A 130 -4.16 22.03 15.04
C VAL A 130 -3.08 22.02 13.96
N PHE A 131 -2.21 21.03 14.01
CA PHE A 131 -1.36 20.63 12.88
C PHE A 131 -2.06 19.50 12.14
N ILE A 132 -2.25 19.67 10.85
CA ILE A 132 -2.93 18.71 9.99
C ILE A 132 -1.91 17.96 9.12
N ARG A 133 -2.07 16.64 9.04
CA ARG A 133 -1.43 15.79 8.06
C ARG A 133 -2.46 15.42 6.98
N GLU A 134 -2.19 15.77 5.74
CA GLU A 134 -3.13 15.61 4.61
C GLU A 134 -3.04 14.24 3.94
N GLY A 135 -2.11 13.40 4.35
CA GLY A 135 -1.90 12.08 3.75
C GLY A 135 -0.58 11.45 4.15
N VAL A 136 -0.30 10.31 3.53
CA VAL A 136 0.91 9.52 3.76
C VAL A 136 1.79 9.55 2.52
N SER A 137 3.08 9.80 2.72
CA SER A 137 4.09 9.83 1.68
C SER A 137 5.15 8.77 1.97
N GLY A 138 5.62 8.09 0.94
CA GLY A 138 6.65 7.06 1.08
C GLY A 138 7.23 6.62 -0.25
N ILE A 139 8.20 5.71 -0.19
CA ILE A 139 8.73 5.03 -1.36
C ILE A 139 8.40 3.54 -1.28
N GLY A 140 8.27 2.92 -2.45
CA GLY A 140 8.05 1.49 -2.58
C GLY A 140 8.40 1.03 -3.98
N THR A 141 8.00 -0.18 -4.33
CA THR A 141 8.33 -0.79 -5.61
C THR A 141 7.06 -1.13 -6.39
N VAL A 142 7.03 -0.79 -7.67
CA VAL A 142 5.97 -1.24 -8.59
C VAL A 142 6.16 -2.72 -8.85
N THR A 143 5.09 -3.52 -8.69
CA THR A 143 5.15 -4.97 -8.89
C THR A 143 4.96 -5.34 -10.35
N TYR A 144 3.92 -4.80 -10.97
CA TYR A 144 3.58 -5.05 -12.37
C TYR A 144 2.83 -3.87 -12.98
N ILE A 145 2.83 -3.85 -14.33
CA ILE A 145 1.97 -2.96 -15.11
C ILE A 145 1.15 -3.82 -16.06
N LYS A 146 -0.17 -3.58 -16.13
CA LYS A 146 -1.11 -4.25 -17.03
C LYS A 146 -1.93 -3.20 -17.77
N GLY A 147 -1.65 -3.05 -19.05
CA GLY A 147 -2.24 -1.97 -19.85
C GLY A 147 -1.79 -0.58 -19.39
N ASP A 148 -2.72 0.20 -18.84
CA ASP A 148 -2.46 1.46 -18.14
C ASP A 148 -2.49 1.31 -16.60
N GLY A 149 -2.97 0.16 -16.10
CA GLY A 149 -3.02 -0.13 -14.67
C GLY A 149 -1.70 -0.61 -14.10
N PHE A 150 -1.48 -0.40 -12.81
CA PHE A 150 -0.34 -0.95 -12.08
C PHE A 150 -0.77 -1.47 -10.70
N GLY A 151 0.00 -2.44 -10.18
CA GLY A 151 -0.06 -2.90 -8.80
C GLY A 151 1.30 -2.74 -8.12
N SER A 152 1.28 -2.41 -6.84
CA SER A 152 2.47 -2.09 -6.06
C SER A 152 2.33 -2.49 -4.59
N LEU A 153 3.44 -2.53 -3.86
CA LEU A 153 3.61 -2.78 -2.42
C LEU A 153 3.25 -4.19 -1.96
N GLY A 154 2.14 -4.79 -2.45
CA GLY A 154 1.67 -6.10 -2.01
C GLY A 154 1.09 -6.12 -0.59
N HIS A 155 0.86 -4.96 0.00
CA HIS A 155 0.24 -4.75 1.32
C HIS A 155 -0.37 -3.34 1.38
N PRO A 156 -1.33 -3.10 2.31
CA PRO A 156 -1.91 -1.78 2.47
C PRO A 156 -0.91 -0.76 3.02
N VAL A 157 -1.18 0.51 2.73
CA VAL A 157 -0.68 1.63 3.52
C VAL A 157 -1.63 1.83 4.69
N LEU A 158 -1.08 1.92 5.90
CA LEU A 158 -1.84 1.95 7.14
C LEU A 158 -1.79 3.33 7.79
N ASN A 159 -2.79 3.61 8.59
CA ASN A 159 -2.81 4.68 9.58
C ASN A 159 -1.89 4.33 10.77
N ASP A 160 -1.65 5.30 11.65
CA ASP A 160 -0.82 5.12 12.85
C ASP A 160 -1.42 4.13 13.86
N ASP A 161 -2.73 3.91 13.82
CA ASP A 161 -3.46 2.93 14.65
C ASP A 161 -3.47 1.51 14.04
N GLY A 162 -2.86 1.34 12.86
CA GLY A 162 -2.79 0.07 12.14
C GLY A 162 -4.01 -0.26 11.26
N SER A 163 -5.01 0.60 11.19
CA SER A 163 -6.11 0.47 10.23
C SER A 163 -5.65 0.79 8.81
N ILE A 164 -6.35 0.26 7.79
CA ILE A 164 -6.05 0.59 6.40
C ILE A 164 -6.40 2.07 6.16
N LEU A 165 -5.45 2.81 5.58
CA LEU A 165 -5.66 4.21 5.22
C LEU A 165 -6.80 4.32 4.20
N ASP A 166 -7.92 4.94 4.57
CA ASP A 166 -8.98 5.32 3.63
C ASP A 166 -8.51 6.50 2.79
N ILE A 167 -8.38 6.28 1.48
CA ILE A 167 -7.84 7.26 0.55
C ILE A 167 -8.93 7.88 -0.30
N ILE A 168 -8.86 9.19 -0.51
CA ILE A 168 -9.67 9.89 -1.52
C ILE A 168 -9.04 9.70 -2.90
N LYS A 169 -7.73 9.90 -2.96
CA LYS A 169 -6.90 9.76 -4.15
C LYS A 169 -5.44 9.63 -3.75
N GLY A 170 -4.60 9.29 -4.70
CA GLY A 170 -3.16 9.34 -4.52
C GLY A 170 -2.45 9.52 -5.85
N GLY A 171 -1.17 9.81 -5.77
CA GLY A 171 -0.29 9.91 -6.92
C GLY A 171 0.91 8.98 -6.80
N ILE A 172 1.36 8.47 -7.95
CA ILE A 172 2.64 7.77 -8.10
C ILE A 172 3.61 8.66 -8.88
N TYR A 173 4.85 8.71 -8.44
CA TYR A 173 5.88 9.66 -8.90
C TYR A 173 7.17 8.94 -9.23
N ASP A 174 7.95 9.49 -10.18
CA ASP A 174 9.33 9.05 -10.41
C ASP A 174 10.13 9.16 -9.11
N CYS A 175 10.76 8.06 -8.72
CA CYS A 175 11.62 8.00 -7.56
C CYS A 175 13.03 7.59 -7.96
N THR A 176 14.02 8.18 -7.32
CA THR A 176 15.42 7.77 -7.41
C THR A 176 15.86 7.34 -6.03
N VAL A 177 16.32 6.11 -5.89
CA VAL A 177 16.94 5.62 -4.66
C VAL A 177 18.33 6.26 -4.57
N THR A 178 18.60 6.96 -3.47
CA THR A 178 19.83 7.72 -3.23
C THR A 178 20.70 7.11 -2.13
N GLY A 179 20.21 6.04 -1.50
CA GLY A 179 20.92 5.33 -0.44
C GLY A 179 19.98 4.42 0.35
N PHE A 180 20.52 3.84 1.40
CA PHE A 180 19.77 2.94 2.27
C PHE A 180 20.32 2.97 3.70
N VAL A 181 19.50 2.52 4.64
CA VAL A 181 19.92 2.09 5.98
C VAL A 181 19.93 0.56 5.97
N LYS A 182 21.07 -0.03 6.32
CA LYS A 182 21.23 -1.49 6.35
C LYS A 182 20.31 -2.10 7.41
N GLY A 183 19.63 -3.20 7.05
CA GLY A 183 18.83 -3.97 7.99
C GLY A 183 19.71 -4.81 8.92
N GLU A 184 19.39 -4.80 10.20
CA GLU A 184 20.02 -5.58 11.23
C GLU A 184 18.95 -6.29 12.06
N ARG A 185 19.33 -7.33 12.77
CA ARG A 185 18.42 -8.04 13.68
C ARG A 185 17.80 -7.08 14.69
N GLY A 186 16.47 -7.00 14.70
CA GLY A 186 15.71 -6.10 15.56
C GLY A 186 15.59 -4.65 15.06
N LYS A 187 16.25 -4.33 13.94
CA LYS A 187 16.20 -3.01 13.30
C LYS A 187 16.00 -3.19 11.80
N PRO A 188 14.77 -3.06 11.29
CA PRO A 188 14.53 -3.09 9.86
C PRO A 188 15.27 -1.92 9.20
N GLY A 189 15.96 -2.21 8.09
CA GLY A 189 16.56 -1.17 7.26
C GLY A 189 15.53 -0.49 6.38
N GLU A 190 15.97 0.55 5.66
CA GLU A 190 15.11 1.30 4.73
C GLU A 190 15.89 1.76 3.50
N LEU A 191 15.22 1.79 2.34
CA LEU A 191 15.70 2.52 1.19
C LEU A 191 15.40 4.02 1.37
N ARG A 192 16.37 4.86 1.01
CA ARG A 192 16.18 6.31 0.96
C ARG A 192 16.05 6.73 -0.49
N GLY A 193 15.00 7.44 -0.81
CA GLY A 193 14.75 7.92 -2.15
C GLY A 193 14.20 9.33 -2.17
N VAL A 194 14.38 9.97 -3.31
CA VAL A 194 13.85 11.30 -3.57
C VAL A 194 12.87 11.25 -4.73
N PHE A 195 11.75 11.92 -4.59
CA PHE A 195 10.77 12.14 -5.64
C PHE A 195 10.13 13.53 -5.52
N SER A 196 9.57 14.00 -6.62
CA SER A 196 8.88 15.30 -6.66
C SER A 196 7.43 15.12 -7.04
N ARG A 197 6.52 15.67 -6.24
CA ARG A 197 5.07 15.65 -6.51
C ARG A 197 4.67 16.45 -7.77
N LYS A 198 5.60 17.21 -8.37
CA LYS A 198 5.34 17.96 -9.63
C LYS A 198 5.24 17.06 -10.86
N ASN A 199 5.85 15.87 -10.82
CA ASN A 199 5.96 14.94 -11.94
C ASN A 199 5.15 13.67 -11.68
N GLU A 200 3.83 13.81 -11.60
CA GLU A 200 2.91 12.70 -11.42
C GLU A 200 2.95 11.76 -12.62
N LYS A 201 3.15 10.48 -12.37
CA LYS A 201 3.20 9.41 -13.38
C LYS A 201 1.89 8.64 -13.49
N GLY A 202 1.09 8.68 -12.46
CA GLY A 202 -0.19 8.00 -12.41
C GLY A 202 -0.99 8.36 -11.17
N ILE A 203 -2.26 7.99 -11.20
CA ILE A 203 -3.23 8.21 -10.14
C ILE A 203 -3.43 6.90 -9.40
N ILE A 204 -3.42 6.95 -8.06
CA ILE A 204 -3.78 5.84 -7.18
C ILE A 204 -5.24 6.02 -6.78
N TYR A 205 -6.04 4.97 -6.93
CA TYR A 205 -7.45 4.96 -6.61
C TYR A 205 -7.85 3.87 -5.60
N LYS A 206 -6.91 2.99 -5.23
CA LYS A 206 -7.20 1.88 -4.32
C LYS A 206 -6.02 1.55 -3.43
N ASN A 207 -6.31 1.42 -2.14
CA ASN A 207 -5.43 0.93 -1.09
C ASN A 207 -6.18 -0.15 -0.31
N ASN A 208 -5.73 -1.39 -0.39
CA ASN A 208 -6.40 -2.53 0.25
C ASN A 208 -5.38 -3.55 0.76
N GLU A 209 -5.86 -4.66 1.33
CA GLU A 209 -5.03 -5.71 1.94
C GLU A 209 -3.98 -6.30 1.01
N THR A 210 -4.19 -6.25 -0.32
CA THR A 210 -3.31 -6.86 -1.31
C THR A 210 -2.35 -5.87 -1.97
N GLY A 211 -2.49 -4.57 -1.67
CA GLY A 211 -1.57 -3.56 -2.19
C GLY A 211 -2.20 -2.22 -2.53
N VAL A 212 -1.44 -1.45 -3.29
CA VAL A 212 -1.82 -0.14 -3.82
C VAL A 212 -1.94 -0.24 -5.33
N TYR A 213 -3.06 0.26 -5.88
CA TYR A 213 -3.40 0.14 -7.30
C TYR A 213 -3.77 1.49 -7.90
N GLY A 214 -3.42 1.63 -9.18
CA GLY A 214 -3.65 2.88 -9.86
C GLY A 214 -3.58 2.73 -11.38
N LYS A 215 -3.61 3.88 -12.05
CA LYS A 215 -3.45 4.00 -13.49
C LYS A 215 -2.35 5.00 -13.82
N LEU A 216 -1.52 4.65 -14.79
CA LEU A 216 -0.50 5.54 -15.32
C LEU A 216 -1.14 6.59 -16.24
N ILE A 217 -0.70 7.85 -16.13
CA ILE A 217 -1.14 8.95 -17.01
C ILE A 217 -0.68 8.70 -18.44
N ARG A 218 0.51 8.13 -18.60
CA ARG A 218 1.07 7.74 -19.90
C ARG A 218 1.45 6.27 -19.85
N LYS A 219 1.06 5.52 -20.87
CA LYS A 219 1.52 4.14 -21.03
C LYS A 219 3.05 4.17 -21.18
N PRO A 220 3.77 3.32 -20.45
CA PRO A 220 5.21 3.20 -20.64
C PRO A 220 5.52 2.72 -22.04
N ASP A 221 6.72 3.09 -22.56
CA ASP A 221 7.17 2.57 -23.83
C ASP A 221 7.41 1.06 -23.68
N LYS A 222 6.80 0.28 -24.56
CA LYS A 222 6.94 -1.18 -24.55
C LYS A 222 8.38 -1.64 -24.76
N ALA A 223 9.19 -0.83 -25.45
CA ALA A 223 10.59 -1.13 -25.72
C ALA A 223 11.43 -1.18 -24.44
N ASP A 224 11.01 -0.47 -23.39
CA ASP A 224 11.72 -0.38 -22.12
C ASP A 224 11.23 -1.40 -21.08
N MET A 225 10.28 -2.26 -21.45
CA MET A 225 9.60 -3.15 -20.51
C MET A 225 9.73 -4.63 -20.86
N VAL A 226 9.82 -5.47 -19.86
CA VAL A 226 9.88 -6.92 -19.99
C VAL A 226 8.48 -7.51 -19.82
N GLU A 227 7.93 -8.10 -20.89
CA GLU A 227 6.70 -8.90 -20.79
C GLU A 227 6.97 -10.21 -20.05
N ILE A 228 6.07 -10.55 -19.15
CA ILE A 228 6.16 -11.76 -18.34
C ILE A 228 4.76 -12.36 -18.12
N LYS A 229 4.66 -13.68 -18.16
CA LYS A 229 3.44 -14.38 -17.76
C LYS A 229 3.36 -14.50 -16.26
N THR A 230 2.16 -14.46 -15.72
CA THR A 230 1.91 -14.78 -14.30
C THR A 230 1.88 -16.30 -14.09
N GLY A 231 2.07 -16.72 -12.84
CA GLY A 231 2.03 -18.13 -12.50
C GLY A 231 1.95 -18.37 -10.99
N GLU A 232 1.76 -19.62 -10.63
CA GLU A 232 1.80 -20.05 -9.24
C GLU A 232 3.23 -20.18 -8.74
N GLY A 233 3.45 -19.73 -7.50
CA GLY A 233 4.73 -19.92 -6.82
C GLY A 233 4.74 -21.19 -6.00
N LYS A 234 5.90 -21.80 -5.88
CA LYS A 234 6.15 -23.02 -5.09
C LYS A 234 7.47 -22.92 -4.33
N PRO A 235 7.67 -23.70 -3.26
CA PRO A 235 8.98 -23.75 -2.61
C PRO A 235 10.09 -24.08 -3.60
N GLY A 236 11.22 -23.37 -3.49
CA GLY A 236 12.36 -23.51 -4.38
C GLY A 236 13.05 -22.20 -4.73
N ASN A 237 14.00 -22.26 -5.66
CA ASN A 237 14.74 -21.08 -6.12
C ASN A 237 13.85 -20.15 -6.90
N ALA A 238 14.05 -18.85 -6.68
CA ALA A 238 13.36 -17.77 -7.35
C ALA A 238 14.26 -16.53 -7.41
N PHE A 239 13.76 -15.45 -7.97
CA PHE A 239 14.44 -14.15 -8.02
C PHE A 239 13.49 -13.06 -7.61
N ILE A 240 14.04 -11.99 -7.03
CA ILE A 240 13.33 -10.70 -6.91
C ILE A 240 13.99 -9.68 -7.81
N TYR A 241 13.19 -8.73 -8.28
CA TYR A 241 13.68 -7.55 -8.99
C TYR A 241 13.41 -6.33 -8.13
N THR A 242 14.47 -5.65 -7.70
CA THR A 242 14.37 -4.49 -6.81
C THR A 242 15.47 -3.50 -7.12
N THR A 243 15.23 -2.23 -6.79
CA THR A 243 16.19 -1.16 -6.99
C THR A 243 16.71 -0.72 -5.63
N VAL A 244 18.00 -0.88 -5.39
CA VAL A 244 18.68 -0.45 -4.15
C VAL A 244 19.54 0.78 -4.33
N ASP A 245 19.76 1.18 -5.60
CA ASP A 245 20.47 2.40 -5.99
C ASP A 245 19.95 2.89 -7.35
N GLY A 246 19.80 4.21 -7.50
CA GLY A 246 19.31 4.80 -8.74
C GLY A 246 17.84 4.48 -9.06
N LYS A 247 17.59 4.05 -10.31
CA LYS A 247 16.22 3.79 -10.82
C LYS A 247 16.07 2.41 -11.47
N THR A 248 17.15 1.71 -11.72
CA THR A 248 17.14 0.49 -12.51
C THR A 248 17.01 -0.74 -11.61
N PRO A 249 15.98 -1.58 -11.83
CA PRO A 249 15.83 -2.82 -11.11
C PRO A 249 17.00 -3.79 -11.37
N VAL A 250 17.48 -4.43 -10.31
CA VAL A 250 18.48 -5.48 -10.36
C VAL A 250 17.86 -6.79 -9.91
N LYS A 251 18.25 -7.87 -10.56
CA LYS A 251 17.83 -9.24 -10.26
C LYS A 251 18.69 -9.81 -9.13
N TYR A 252 18.03 -10.27 -8.06
CA TYR A 252 18.66 -10.91 -6.90
C TYR A 252 18.06 -12.30 -6.62
N SER A 253 18.92 -13.24 -6.25
CA SER A 253 18.50 -14.62 -5.94
C SER A 253 17.81 -14.70 -4.59
N VAL A 254 16.72 -15.46 -4.55
CA VAL A 254 15.97 -15.77 -3.33
C VAL A 254 15.55 -17.23 -3.33
N SER A 255 15.16 -17.76 -2.17
CA SER A 255 14.48 -19.04 -2.04
C SER A 255 13.08 -18.82 -1.47
N ILE A 256 12.06 -19.36 -2.11
CA ILE A 256 10.73 -19.51 -1.53
C ILE A 256 10.80 -20.71 -0.58
N ILE A 257 10.68 -20.45 0.73
CA ILE A 257 10.78 -21.48 1.77
C ILE A 257 9.43 -22.16 2.00
N LYS A 258 8.35 -21.37 1.97
CA LYS A 258 6.99 -21.83 2.21
C LYS A 258 6.03 -21.09 1.27
N TYR A 259 5.01 -21.81 0.82
CA TYR A 259 3.84 -21.28 0.15
C TYR A 259 2.57 -21.75 0.85
N GLU A 260 1.61 -20.87 1.05
CA GLU A 260 0.31 -21.15 1.65
C GLU A 260 -0.78 -20.38 0.90
N GLU A 261 -1.59 -21.11 0.15
CA GLU A 261 -2.57 -20.53 -0.78
C GLU A 261 -3.65 -19.70 -0.07
N SER A 262 -4.14 -20.20 1.07
CA SER A 262 -5.22 -19.56 1.84
C SER A 262 -4.81 -18.32 2.64
N ALA A 263 -3.50 -18.02 2.70
CA ALA A 263 -2.99 -16.89 3.47
C ALA A 263 -2.92 -15.62 2.60
N THR A 264 -3.13 -14.45 3.21
CA THR A 264 -2.85 -13.16 2.55
C THR A 264 -1.35 -12.98 2.30
N LYS A 265 -0.51 -13.46 3.24
CA LYS A 265 0.95 -13.55 3.10
C LYS A 265 1.33 -14.96 2.64
N ASN A 266 1.18 -15.20 1.35
CA ASN A 266 1.31 -16.55 0.75
C ASN A 266 2.72 -17.13 0.86
N PHE A 267 3.76 -16.30 0.74
CA PHE A 267 5.14 -16.76 0.69
C PHE A 267 5.91 -16.41 1.97
N VAL A 268 6.79 -17.33 2.37
CA VAL A 268 7.97 -17.01 3.17
C VAL A 268 9.17 -17.13 2.24
N ILE A 269 9.92 -16.05 2.09
CA ILE A 269 11.12 -15.99 1.24
C ILE A 269 12.38 -15.75 2.06
N LYS A 270 13.51 -16.21 1.54
CA LYS A 270 14.84 -15.95 2.08
C LYS A 270 15.74 -15.40 0.98
N ILE A 271 16.43 -14.31 1.26
CA ILE A 271 17.47 -13.78 0.37
C ILE A 271 18.65 -14.74 0.37
N THR A 272 19.12 -15.11 -0.81
CA THR A 272 20.28 -15.98 -1.02
C THR A 272 21.38 -15.29 -1.83
N ASP A 273 21.11 -14.11 -2.36
CA ASP A 273 22.08 -13.31 -3.13
C ASP A 273 23.02 -12.57 -2.17
N GLU A 274 24.31 -12.93 -2.23
CA GLU A 274 25.34 -12.33 -1.37
C GLU A 274 25.47 -10.83 -1.56
N ARG A 275 25.35 -10.32 -2.80
CA ARG A 275 25.43 -8.89 -3.09
C ARG A 275 24.35 -8.10 -2.33
N LEU A 276 23.11 -8.61 -2.28
CA LEU A 276 22.02 -7.96 -1.58
C LEU A 276 22.22 -8.03 -0.06
N LEU A 277 22.68 -9.18 0.44
CA LEU A 277 22.99 -9.38 1.87
C LEU A 277 24.13 -8.46 2.34
N GLU A 278 25.17 -8.30 1.54
CA GLU A 278 26.28 -7.39 1.85
C GLU A 278 25.84 -5.93 1.81
N THR A 279 25.02 -5.56 0.81
CA THR A 279 24.55 -4.20 0.62
C THR A 279 23.54 -3.80 1.70
N THR A 280 22.36 -4.40 1.69
CA THR A 280 21.22 -3.97 2.52
C THR A 280 21.01 -4.81 3.77
N GLY A 281 21.75 -5.91 3.95
CA GLY A 281 21.55 -6.86 5.04
C GLY A 281 20.37 -7.81 4.85
N GLY A 282 19.66 -7.69 3.72
CA GLY A 282 18.48 -8.46 3.37
C GLY A 282 17.36 -7.57 2.85
N ILE A 283 16.12 -7.91 3.17
CA ILE A 283 14.94 -7.13 2.80
C ILE A 283 14.85 -5.89 3.70
N VAL A 284 14.65 -4.72 3.09
CA VAL A 284 14.50 -3.45 3.79
C VAL A 284 13.22 -2.73 3.35
N GLN A 285 12.75 -1.78 4.14
CA GLN A 285 11.58 -0.96 3.80
C GLN A 285 11.84 -0.23 2.47
N GLY A 286 10.81 -0.13 1.64
CA GLY A 286 10.92 0.35 0.27
C GLY A 286 11.05 -0.78 -0.79
N MET A 287 11.48 -1.99 -0.39
CA MET A 287 11.46 -3.16 -1.27
C MET A 287 10.07 -3.81 -1.39
N SER A 288 9.09 -3.39 -0.58
CA SER A 288 7.70 -3.86 -0.69
C SER A 288 7.17 -3.61 -2.10
N GLY A 289 6.59 -4.65 -2.72
CA GLY A 289 6.18 -4.65 -4.11
C GLY A 289 7.23 -5.21 -5.08
N SER A 290 8.47 -5.50 -4.65
CA SER A 290 9.48 -6.12 -5.53
C SER A 290 8.95 -7.43 -6.10
N PRO A 291 8.81 -7.57 -7.45
CA PRO A 291 8.26 -8.76 -8.06
C PRO A 291 9.11 -10.01 -7.78
N ILE A 292 8.45 -11.12 -7.48
CA ILE A 292 9.06 -12.45 -7.31
C ILE A 292 8.84 -13.21 -8.60
N VAL A 293 9.94 -13.65 -9.22
CA VAL A 293 9.93 -14.42 -10.48
C VAL A 293 10.49 -15.79 -10.24
N GLN A 294 9.73 -16.81 -10.62
CA GLN A 294 10.12 -18.22 -10.56
C GLN A 294 9.81 -18.92 -11.89
N ASP A 295 10.72 -19.73 -12.39
CA ASP A 295 10.57 -20.49 -13.64
C ASP A 295 10.13 -19.60 -14.83
N GLY A 296 10.62 -18.33 -14.89
CA GLY A 296 10.29 -17.37 -15.93
C GLY A 296 8.89 -16.75 -15.83
N LYS A 297 8.17 -16.94 -14.71
CA LYS A 297 6.84 -16.36 -14.45
C LYS A 297 6.86 -15.45 -13.25
N LEU A 298 6.05 -14.40 -13.28
CA LEU A 298 5.75 -13.54 -12.14
C LEU A 298 4.81 -14.30 -11.20
N VAL A 299 5.30 -14.66 -10.01
CA VAL A 299 4.54 -15.48 -9.05
C VAL A 299 4.03 -14.66 -7.86
N GLY A 300 4.58 -13.47 -7.62
CA GLY A 300 4.15 -12.64 -6.50
C GLY A 300 5.01 -11.41 -6.29
N ALA A 301 4.89 -10.83 -5.11
CA ALA A 301 5.66 -9.67 -4.67
C ALA A 301 6.15 -9.82 -3.23
N VAL A 302 7.29 -9.22 -2.93
CA VAL A 302 7.79 -9.04 -1.55
C VAL A 302 6.87 -8.08 -0.82
N THR A 303 6.55 -8.38 0.44
CA THR A 303 5.67 -7.51 1.25
C THR A 303 6.38 -6.98 2.50
N HIS A 304 6.68 -7.82 3.46
CA HIS A 304 7.21 -7.42 4.76
C HIS A 304 8.50 -8.16 5.08
N VAL A 305 9.42 -7.48 5.76
CA VAL A 305 10.63 -8.06 6.32
C VAL A 305 10.35 -8.67 7.70
N PHE A 306 11.07 -9.70 8.08
CA PHE A 306 11.10 -10.20 9.46
C PHE A 306 12.02 -9.33 10.30
N ILE A 307 11.47 -8.69 11.33
CA ILE A 307 12.22 -7.76 12.18
C ILE A 307 13.45 -8.43 12.80
N ASN A 308 13.33 -9.68 13.23
CA ASN A 308 14.40 -10.42 13.88
C ASN A 308 15.32 -11.20 12.91
N ASP A 309 15.04 -11.18 11.61
CA ASP A 309 15.86 -11.81 10.58
C ASP A 309 15.63 -11.12 9.22
N PRO A 310 16.33 -10.01 8.93
CA PRO A 310 16.14 -9.27 7.68
C PRO A 310 16.46 -10.10 6.41
N THR A 311 17.14 -11.23 6.54
CA THR A 311 17.37 -12.12 5.40
C THR A 311 16.11 -12.81 4.94
N ARG A 312 15.02 -12.75 5.72
CA ARG A 312 13.72 -13.36 5.42
C ARG A 312 12.60 -12.32 5.40
N GLY A 313 11.52 -12.68 4.72
CA GLY A 313 10.32 -11.88 4.69
C GLY A 313 9.13 -12.63 4.15
N PHE A 314 8.02 -11.93 4.10
CA PHE A 314 6.78 -12.39 3.49
C PHE A 314 6.68 -11.92 2.05
N GLY A 315 5.85 -12.63 1.28
CA GLY A 315 5.39 -12.22 -0.04
C GLY A 315 3.93 -12.58 -0.24
N ILE A 316 3.31 -11.93 -1.20
CA ILE A 316 1.94 -12.15 -1.65
C ILE A 316 1.92 -12.80 -3.03
N SER A 317 0.95 -13.66 -3.30
CA SER A 317 0.73 -14.23 -4.64
C SER A 317 0.31 -13.15 -5.63
N ILE A 318 0.79 -13.27 -6.87
CA ILE A 318 0.38 -12.36 -7.95
C ILE A 318 -1.13 -12.44 -8.21
N PHE A 319 -1.73 -13.61 -8.06
CA PHE A 319 -3.17 -13.78 -8.24
C PHE A 319 -3.98 -13.01 -7.19
N ASN A 320 -3.52 -12.94 -5.94
CA ASN A 320 -4.15 -12.11 -4.93
C ASN A 320 -4.06 -10.61 -5.26
N MET A 321 -2.99 -10.19 -5.93
CA MET A 321 -2.84 -8.80 -6.38
C MET A 321 -3.66 -8.50 -7.63
N LEU A 322 -3.87 -9.45 -8.54
CA LEU A 322 -4.64 -9.27 -9.78
C LEU A 322 -6.16 -9.34 -9.56
N ASN A 323 -6.59 -10.10 -8.55
CA ASN A 323 -8.02 -10.27 -8.19
C ASN A 323 -8.52 -9.21 -7.18
N ASN A 324 -7.90 -8.05 -7.15
CA ASN A 324 -8.19 -6.97 -6.20
C ASN A 324 -9.49 -6.19 -6.48
#